data_866e796892be675f4ca6d2ffa8e5bf03
#
_entry.id   866e796892be675f4ca6d2ffa8e5bf03
#
_cell.length_a   1.000
_cell.length_b   1.000
_cell.length_c   1.000
_cell.angle_alpha   90.00
_cell.angle_beta   90.00
_cell.angle_gamma   90.00
#
_symmetry.space_group_name_H-M   'P 1'
#
loop_
_entity.id
_entity.type
_entity.pdbx_description
1 polymer ?
#
loop_
_entity_poly.entity_id
_entity_poly.type
_entity_poly.pdbx_seq_one_letter_code
_entity_poly.pdbx_strand_id
1 'polypeptide(L)'
;MQQGLVADEFGVAVTPERPYPSHMRVYYYRALEDEPRIPFEETVLYQDEHLVVADKPHFLPVTPSGPYLQETLLVRLKKRLGLDALVPIHRIDRETAGLVLFSVQASERNAYQALFRNRTVTKHYEAMAPWRNDLELPLTRKSRIVEDDLFFRQREAAGEPNSESRIDVLQVLGDTALYALSPVTGKKHQLRVHMNALGLPIINDRMYPPVADTPGDDFRSPLQLLAKSIAFTDPVTGEERQFQTRLSLALKPLSL
;
A
#
# COMPACT_ATOMS: atom_id res chain seq x y z
N MET A 1 28.81 11.29 8.61
CA MET A 1 29.94 11.07 9.51
C MET A 1 30.52 12.41 10.00
N GLN A 2 30.95 13.32 9.13
CA GLN A 2 31.55 14.62 9.53
C GLN A 2 30.71 15.51 10.47
N GLN A 3 29.41 15.30 10.58
CA GLN A 3 28.51 16.07 11.44
C GLN A 3 28.21 15.38 12.80
N GLY A 4 28.89 14.31 13.15
CA GLY A 4 28.66 13.57 14.41
C GLY A 4 27.30 12.84 14.49
N LEU A 5 26.57 12.74 13.37
CA LEU A 5 25.23 12.15 13.32
C LEU A 5 25.24 10.62 13.13
N VAL A 6 26.41 9.98 13.24
CA VAL A 6 26.57 8.53 13.09
C VAL A 6 27.19 8.00 14.37
N ALA A 7 26.54 7.05 15.02
CA ALA A 7 27.00 6.41 16.24
C ALA A 7 26.93 4.89 16.14
N ASP A 8 27.74 4.21 16.93
CA ASP A 8 27.64 2.75 17.09
C ASP A 8 26.54 2.36 18.10
N GLU A 9 26.37 1.08 18.34
CA GLU A 9 25.39 0.52 19.27
C GLU A 9 25.60 0.94 20.74
N PHE A 10 26.75 1.53 21.07
CA PHE A 10 27.08 2.07 22.39
C PHE A 10 26.96 3.59 22.44
N GLY A 11 26.47 4.24 21.37
CA GLY A 11 26.34 5.69 21.28
C GLY A 11 27.64 6.43 20.99
N VAL A 12 28.75 5.71 20.68
CA VAL A 12 30.04 6.31 20.35
C VAL A 12 30.04 6.75 18.89
N ALA A 13 30.46 8.00 18.65
CA ALA A 13 30.52 8.56 17.31
C ALA A 13 31.40 7.72 16.35
N VAL A 14 30.88 7.45 15.17
CA VAL A 14 31.63 6.78 14.09
C VAL A 14 32.19 7.85 13.16
N THR A 15 33.53 7.91 13.10
CA THR A 15 34.25 8.81 12.19
C THR A 15 34.77 8.06 10.95
N PRO A 16 35.13 8.78 9.86
CA PRO A 16 35.67 8.12 8.66
C PRO A 16 36.97 7.35 8.92
N GLU A 17 37.71 7.73 9.94
CA GLU A 17 39.02 7.14 10.30
C GLU A 17 38.88 5.92 11.21
N ARG A 18 37.67 5.70 11.78
CA ARG A 18 37.43 4.58 12.69
C ARG A 18 37.40 3.25 11.91
N PRO A 19 38.21 2.25 12.27
CA PRO A 19 38.12 0.92 11.68
C PRO A 19 36.71 0.34 11.84
N TYR A 20 36.20 -0.27 10.78
CA TYR A 20 34.91 -0.95 10.78
C TYR A 20 35.06 -2.41 11.22
N PRO A 21 34.72 -2.79 12.48
CA PRO A 21 34.66 -4.18 12.88
C PRO A 21 33.50 -4.89 12.19
N SER A 22 33.70 -6.15 11.78
CA SER A 22 32.61 -6.94 11.20
C SER A 22 31.46 -7.05 12.20
N HIS A 23 30.21 -6.92 11.68
CA HIS A 23 28.96 -6.96 12.46
C HIS A 23 28.70 -5.77 13.39
N MET A 24 29.44 -4.68 13.34
CA MET A 24 29.13 -3.46 14.09
C MET A 24 27.81 -2.87 13.60
N ARG A 25 26.88 -2.63 14.52
CA ARG A 25 25.65 -1.89 14.22
C ARG A 25 25.94 -0.40 14.23
N VAL A 26 25.56 0.27 13.16
CA VAL A 26 25.74 1.72 13.00
C VAL A 26 24.37 2.37 12.95
N TYR A 27 24.17 3.37 13.81
CA TYR A 27 22.96 4.19 13.84
C TYR A 27 23.31 5.56 13.28
N TYR A 28 22.42 6.11 12.48
CA TYR A 28 22.58 7.47 11.98
C TYR A 28 21.34 8.30 12.27
N TYR A 29 21.58 9.52 12.68
CA TYR A 29 20.52 10.50 12.89
C TYR A 29 20.38 11.34 11.62
N ARG A 30 19.23 11.27 11.01
CA ARG A 30 18.89 12.14 9.88
C ARG A 30 18.17 13.36 10.45
N ALA A 31 18.63 14.56 10.10
CA ALA A 31 17.83 15.75 10.32
C ALA A 31 16.50 15.56 9.57
N LEU A 32 15.38 15.65 10.28
CA LEU A 32 14.07 15.67 9.65
C LEU A 32 13.96 17.05 9.00
N GLU A 33 14.04 17.07 7.67
CA GLU A 33 13.54 18.22 6.91
C GLU A 33 12.04 18.33 7.16
N ASP A 34 11.47 19.52 7.06
CA ASP A 34 10.03 19.72 7.16
C ASP A 34 9.35 18.90 6.05
N GLU A 35 8.71 17.82 6.46
CA GLU A 35 7.98 16.97 5.51
C GLU A 35 6.75 17.72 5.01
N PRO A 36 6.55 17.84 3.69
CA PRO A 36 5.35 18.47 3.16
C PRO A 36 4.12 17.72 3.64
N ARG A 37 3.21 18.42 4.28
CA ARG A 37 1.96 17.83 4.75
C ARG A 37 1.14 17.33 3.57
N ILE A 38 0.67 16.08 3.68
CA ILE A 38 -0.29 15.50 2.74
C ILE A 38 -1.68 16.02 3.13
N PRO A 39 -2.37 16.77 2.22
CA PRO A 39 -3.57 17.56 2.56
C PRO A 39 -4.85 16.71 2.66
N PHE A 40 -4.73 15.43 2.95
CA PHE A 40 -5.84 14.50 3.11
C PHE A 40 -5.79 13.86 4.48
N GLU A 41 -6.96 13.74 5.12
CA GLU A 41 -7.08 13.12 6.43
C GLU A 41 -7.51 11.65 6.30
N GLU A 42 -6.95 10.81 7.15
CA GLU A 42 -7.40 9.45 7.32
C GLU A 42 -8.61 9.36 8.27
N THR A 43 -9.42 8.32 8.13
CA THR A 43 -10.57 8.08 9.01
C THR A 43 -10.43 6.73 9.70
N VAL A 44 -10.59 6.69 11.04
CA VAL A 44 -10.75 5.44 11.78
C VAL A 44 -12.18 4.96 11.61
N LEU A 45 -12.33 3.77 11.03
CA LEU A 45 -13.64 3.14 10.79
C LEU A 45 -14.07 2.24 11.93
N TYR A 46 -13.10 1.60 12.59
CA TYR A 46 -13.30 0.67 13.68
C TYR A 46 -12.08 0.66 14.60
N GLN A 47 -12.32 0.49 15.89
CA GLN A 47 -11.29 0.31 16.91
C GLN A 47 -11.84 -0.53 18.05
N ASP A 48 -11.07 -1.55 18.45
CA ASP A 48 -11.25 -2.27 19.71
C ASP A 48 -9.88 -2.49 20.41
N GLU A 49 -9.79 -3.40 21.36
CA GLU A 49 -8.55 -3.71 22.09
C GLU A 49 -7.52 -4.50 21.26
N HIS A 50 -7.92 -5.06 20.10
CA HIS A 50 -7.11 -5.91 19.24
C HIS A 50 -6.75 -5.24 17.91
N LEU A 51 -7.70 -4.50 17.33
CA LEU A 51 -7.67 -4.06 15.95
C LEU A 51 -8.03 -2.59 15.79
N VAL A 52 -7.32 -1.90 14.90
CA VAL A 52 -7.73 -0.62 14.31
C VAL A 52 -7.88 -0.80 12.82
N VAL A 53 -9.02 -0.37 12.27
CA VAL A 53 -9.28 -0.32 10.84
C VAL A 53 -9.42 1.13 10.42
N ALA A 54 -8.65 1.55 9.42
CA ALA A 54 -8.65 2.91 8.94
C ALA A 54 -8.83 3.00 7.43
N ASP A 55 -9.53 4.04 6.98
CA ASP A 55 -9.52 4.52 5.61
C ASP A 55 -8.28 5.38 5.39
N LYS A 56 -7.38 4.90 4.55
CA LYS A 56 -6.20 5.62 4.08
C LYS A 56 -6.57 6.45 2.86
N PRO A 57 -6.33 7.76 2.84
CA PRO A 57 -6.49 8.56 1.63
C PRO A 57 -5.42 8.21 0.60
N HIS A 58 -5.61 8.66 -0.64
CA HIS A 58 -4.57 8.65 -1.67
C HIS A 58 -3.32 9.41 -1.19
N PHE A 59 -2.16 9.11 -1.75
CA PHE A 59 -0.86 9.75 -1.51
C PHE A 59 -0.24 9.57 -0.13
N LEU A 60 -0.98 9.08 0.88
CA LEU A 60 -0.46 8.85 2.22
C LEU A 60 0.22 7.47 2.30
N PRO A 61 1.52 7.37 2.62
CA PRO A 61 2.16 6.09 2.87
C PRO A 61 1.57 5.40 4.11
N VAL A 62 1.53 4.06 4.12
CA VAL A 62 1.10 3.31 5.33
C VAL A 62 2.15 3.41 6.44
N THR A 63 3.42 3.26 6.09
CA THR A 63 4.58 3.26 7.00
C THR A 63 5.65 4.20 6.50
N PRO A 64 6.59 4.63 7.35
CA PRO A 64 7.74 5.43 6.94
C PRO A 64 8.42 4.87 5.69
N SER A 65 8.53 5.68 4.65
CA SER A 65 9.06 5.28 3.34
C SER A 65 9.50 6.49 2.53
N GLY A 66 10.67 6.41 1.90
CA GLY A 66 11.22 7.49 1.09
C GLY A 66 11.40 8.79 1.90
N PRO A 67 10.88 9.94 1.44
CA PRO A 67 10.99 11.20 2.16
C PRO A 67 10.04 11.31 3.36
N TYR A 68 9.03 10.44 3.46
CA TYR A 68 7.97 10.51 4.47
C TYR A 68 8.33 9.65 5.68
N LEU A 69 8.56 10.28 6.84
CA LEU A 69 8.83 9.64 8.12
C LEU A 69 7.68 9.87 9.10
N GLN A 70 7.19 11.10 9.20
CA GLN A 70 6.10 11.53 10.08
C GLN A 70 4.75 11.52 9.36
N GLU A 71 4.72 11.96 8.09
CA GLU A 71 3.52 11.99 7.25
C GLU A 71 3.20 10.60 6.68
N THR A 72 2.82 9.68 7.60
CA THR A 72 2.39 8.32 7.29
C THR A 72 1.15 7.94 8.09
N LEU A 73 0.32 7.06 7.55
CA LEU A 73 -0.88 6.59 8.24
C LEU A 73 -0.57 6.04 9.65
N LEU A 74 0.47 5.21 9.75
CA LEU A 74 0.89 4.64 11.04
C LEU A 74 1.24 5.72 12.07
N VAL A 75 2.05 6.70 11.71
CA VAL A 75 2.49 7.73 12.64
C VAL A 75 1.35 8.66 13.05
N ARG A 76 0.52 9.05 12.08
CA ARG A 76 -0.69 9.85 12.35
C ARG A 76 -1.63 9.12 13.32
N LEU A 77 -1.91 7.82 13.07
CA LEU A 77 -2.78 7.03 13.95
C LEU A 77 -2.19 6.84 15.34
N LYS A 78 -0.89 6.54 15.46
CA LYS A 78 -0.22 6.45 16.78
C LYS A 78 -0.40 7.72 17.59
N LYS A 79 -0.14 8.88 16.99
CA LYS A 79 -0.28 10.18 17.65
C LYS A 79 -1.74 10.47 18.03
N ARG A 80 -2.68 10.22 17.11
CA ARG A 80 -4.10 10.54 17.33
C ARG A 80 -4.76 9.64 18.37
N LEU A 81 -4.41 8.34 18.38
CA LEU A 81 -5.04 7.33 19.24
C LEU A 81 -4.28 7.08 20.55
N GLY A 82 -3.05 7.59 20.68
CA GLY A 82 -2.18 7.27 21.84
C GLY A 82 -1.73 5.81 21.87
N LEU A 83 -1.60 5.14 20.73
CA LEU A 83 -1.29 3.71 20.62
C LEU A 83 0.13 3.48 20.11
N ASP A 84 1.13 3.58 20.97
CA ASP A 84 2.55 3.42 20.58
C ASP A 84 2.88 2.02 20.05
N ALA A 85 2.16 0.99 20.52
CA ALA A 85 2.34 -0.39 20.10
C ALA A 85 1.71 -0.71 18.73
N LEU A 86 0.93 0.22 18.13
CA LEU A 86 0.23 0.01 16.87
C LEU A 86 1.19 -0.38 15.73
N VAL A 87 0.86 -1.43 14.98
CA VAL A 87 1.59 -1.84 13.78
C VAL A 87 0.64 -2.25 12.65
N PRO A 88 0.97 -1.97 11.38
CA PRO A 88 0.15 -2.43 10.28
C PRO A 88 0.23 -3.96 10.14
N ILE A 89 -0.92 -4.57 9.90
CA ILE A 89 -1.04 -6.00 9.60
C ILE A 89 -0.65 -6.25 8.14
N HIS A 90 -1.03 -5.33 7.27
CA HIS A 90 -0.71 -5.31 5.84
C HIS A 90 -0.46 -3.88 5.37
N ARG A 91 -0.09 -3.74 4.11
CA ARG A 91 0.09 -2.43 3.48
C ARG A 91 -0.53 -2.40 2.10
N ILE A 92 -0.94 -1.21 1.68
CA ILE A 92 -1.30 -0.85 0.31
C ILE A 92 -0.33 0.23 -0.17
N ASP A 93 -0.28 0.45 -1.48
CA ASP A 93 0.63 1.45 -2.07
C ASP A 93 0.27 2.86 -1.58
N ARG A 94 1.24 3.77 -1.63
CA ARG A 94 1.06 5.17 -1.25
C ARG A 94 -0.11 5.81 -2.01
N GLU A 95 -0.18 5.59 -3.32
CA GLU A 95 -1.20 6.14 -4.22
C GLU A 95 -2.57 5.45 -4.08
N THR A 96 -2.62 4.20 -3.62
CA THR A 96 -3.87 3.45 -3.41
C THR A 96 -4.60 3.97 -2.18
N ALA A 97 -5.89 4.23 -2.28
CA ALA A 97 -6.73 4.57 -1.14
C ALA A 97 -7.46 3.34 -0.57
N GLY A 98 -8.09 3.48 0.60
CA GLY A 98 -8.98 2.49 1.21
C GLY A 98 -8.41 1.81 2.44
N LEU A 99 -8.92 0.62 2.74
CA LEU A 99 -8.76 -0.07 4.01
C LEU A 99 -7.33 -0.48 4.33
N VAL A 100 -6.90 -0.15 5.55
CA VAL A 100 -5.68 -0.66 6.17
C VAL A 100 -5.99 -1.08 7.60
N LEU A 101 -5.51 -2.28 7.96
CA LEU A 101 -5.69 -2.89 9.27
C LEU A 101 -4.41 -2.80 10.09
N PHE A 102 -4.56 -2.53 11.39
CA PHE A 102 -3.46 -2.43 12.35
C PHE A 102 -3.75 -3.29 13.58
N SER A 103 -2.75 -4.03 14.06
CA SER A 103 -2.81 -4.72 15.35
C SER A 103 -2.45 -3.74 16.47
N VAL A 104 -3.25 -3.75 17.53
CA VAL A 104 -3.05 -2.94 18.73
C VAL A 104 -2.06 -3.62 19.66
N GLN A 105 -2.19 -4.94 19.87
CA GLN A 105 -1.40 -5.71 20.83
C GLN A 105 -0.15 -6.32 20.17
N ALA A 106 1.00 -6.16 20.84
CA ALA A 106 2.26 -6.71 20.34
C ALA A 106 2.26 -8.25 20.25
N SER A 107 1.61 -8.92 21.19
CA SER A 107 1.49 -10.38 21.27
C SER A 107 0.68 -10.99 20.12
N GLU A 108 -0.26 -10.24 19.54
CA GLU A 108 -1.22 -10.72 18.54
C GLU A 108 -0.77 -10.49 17.10
N ARG A 109 0.25 -9.65 16.89
CA ARG A 109 0.76 -9.25 15.56
C ARG A 109 0.97 -10.42 14.61
N ASN A 110 1.60 -11.49 15.13
CA ASN A 110 1.92 -12.64 14.29
C ASN A 110 0.66 -13.40 13.84
N ALA A 111 -0.37 -13.48 14.69
CA ALA A 111 -1.63 -14.12 14.37
C ALA A 111 -2.35 -13.36 13.25
N TYR A 112 -2.51 -12.03 13.37
CA TYR A 112 -3.10 -11.22 12.32
C TYR A 112 -2.29 -11.21 11.02
N GLN A 113 -0.96 -11.12 11.08
CA GLN A 113 -0.12 -11.16 9.87
C GLN A 113 -0.14 -12.54 9.20
N ALA A 114 -0.36 -13.61 9.96
CA ALA A 114 -0.50 -14.96 9.42
C ALA A 114 -1.72 -15.10 8.50
N LEU A 115 -2.81 -14.36 8.72
CA LEU A 115 -3.98 -14.31 7.83
C LEU A 115 -3.58 -13.97 6.38
N PHE A 116 -2.70 -12.97 6.22
CA PHE A 116 -2.23 -12.54 4.90
C PHE A 116 -1.20 -13.52 4.32
N ARG A 117 -0.28 -14.05 5.14
CA ARG A 117 0.67 -15.10 4.70
C ARG A 117 -0.04 -16.34 4.21
N ASN A 118 -1.06 -16.78 4.94
CA ASN A 118 -1.84 -18.00 4.66
C ASN A 118 -2.95 -17.76 3.63
N ARG A 119 -3.15 -16.50 3.18
CA ARG A 119 -4.18 -16.11 2.21
C ARG A 119 -5.60 -16.44 2.65
N THR A 120 -5.87 -16.36 3.95
CA THR A 120 -7.21 -16.59 4.54
C THR A 120 -8.04 -15.29 4.61
N VAL A 121 -7.53 -14.20 4.04
CA VAL A 121 -8.22 -12.90 3.96
C VAL A 121 -8.84 -12.75 2.58
N THR A 122 -10.14 -12.48 2.53
CA THR A 122 -10.82 -12.05 1.30
C THR A 122 -10.68 -10.54 1.14
N LYS A 123 -10.19 -10.11 -0.02
CA LYS A 123 -9.92 -8.69 -0.34
C LYS A 123 -10.62 -8.33 -1.64
N HIS A 124 -11.33 -7.21 -1.64
CA HIS A 124 -11.91 -6.65 -2.85
C HIS A 124 -11.41 -5.22 -3.04
N TYR A 125 -11.04 -4.93 -4.28
CA TYR A 125 -10.62 -3.62 -4.74
C TYR A 125 -11.53 -3.17 -5.86
N GLU A 126 -11.62 -1.87 -6.03
CA GLU A 126 -12.24 -1.23 -7.19
C GLU A 126 -11.17 -0.45 -7.96
N ALA A 127 -11.23 -0.48 -9.30
CA ALA A 127 -10.35 0.31 -10.14
C ALA A 127 -11.10 0.89 -11.34
N MET A 128 -10.75 2.12 -11.73
CA MET A 128 -11.17 2.70 -13.00
C MET A 128 -10.07 2.51 -14.05
N ALA A 129 -10.43 1.96 -15.19
CA ALA A 129 -9.51 1.74 -16.32
C ALA A 129 -10.28 1.88 -17.65
N PRO A 130 -9.60 1.96 -18.83
CA PRO A 130 -10.25 1.92 -20.11
C PRO A 130 -11.16 0.69 -20.24
N TRP A 131 -12.29 0.85 -20.93
CA TRP A 131 -13.15 -0.26 -21.29
C TRP A 131 -12.64 -0.99 -22.52
N ARG A 132 -12.65 -2.32 -22.46
CA ARG A 132 -12.30 -3.21 -23.59
C ARG A 132 -13.38 -4.27 -23.75
N ASN A 133 -14.08 -4.23 -24.87
CA ASN A 133 -15.16 -5.18 -25.20
C ASN A 133 -14.66 -6.51 -25.79
N ASP A 134 -13.36 -6.61 -26.09
CA ASP A 134 -12.70 -7.82 -26.60
C ASP A 134 -12.13 -8.71 -25.47
N LEU A 135 -12.26 -8.31 -24.20
CA LEU A 135 -11.89 -9.12 -23.06
C LEU A 135 -13.09 -9.86 -22.50
N GLU A 136 -12.99 -11.18 -22.43
CA GLU A 136 -13.97 -12.00 -21.71
C GLU A 136 -13.77 -11.84 -20.21
N LEU A 137 -14.78 -11.33 -19.51
CA LEU A 137 -14.79 -11.14 -18.08
C LEU A 137 -15.92 -11.99 -17.44
N PRO A 138 -15.77 -12.53 -16.24
CA PRO A 138 -14.59 -12.44 -15.36
C PRO A 138 -13.41 -13.27 -15.81
N LEU A 139 -12.19 -12.77 -15.59
CA LEU A 139 -10.98 -13.52 -15.86
C LEU A 139 -10.08 -13.64 -14.62
N THR A 140 -9.16 -14.61 -14.64
CA THR A 140 -8.11 -14.77 -13.63
C THR A 140 -6.75 -14.58 -14.27
N ARG A 141 -6.02 -13.54 -13.84
CA ARG A 141 -4.63 -13.31 -14.21
C ARG A 141 -3.69 -13.99 -13.23
N LYS A 142 -2.87 -14.91 -13.74
CA LYS A 142 -1.75 -15.53 -13.01
C LYS A 142 -0.46 -15.15 -13.72
N SER A 143 0.50 -14.62 -12.99
CA SER A 143 1.80 -14.26 -13.55
C SER A 143 2.91 -14.31 -12.51
N ARG A 144 4.15 -14.30 -12.98
CA ARG A 144 5.31 -14.11 -12.14
C ARG A 144 5.65 -12.63 -12.10
N ILE A 145 5.44 -11.99 -10.96
CA ILE A 145 5.83 -10.59 -10.70
C ILE A 145 7.21 -10.56 -10.06
N VAL A 146 8.09 -9.76 -10.62
CA VAL A 146 9.48 -9.54 -10.17
C VAL A 146 9.78 -8.05 -10.14
N GLU A 147 10.90 -7.68 -9.51
CA GLU A 147 11.40 -6.31 -9.56
C GLU A 147 11.75 -5.91 -11.00
N ASP A 148 11.45 -4.67 -11.35
CA ASP A 148 11.81 -4.06 -12.63
C ASP A 148 13.25 -3.49 -12.52
N ASP A 149 13.87 -3.15 -13.64
CA ASP A 149 15.16 -2.45 -13.69
C ASP A 149 15.10 -1.11 -12.93
N LEU A 150 13.95 -0.48 -12.90
CA LEU A 150 13.65 0.64 -12.00
C LEU A 150 13.21 0.09 -10.64
N PHE A 151 14.07 0.13 -9.64
CA PHE A 151 13.93 -0.50 -8.31
C PHE A 151 12.60 -0.24 -7.59
N PHE A 152 11.90 0.84 -7.91
CA PHE A 152 10.60 1.17 -7.31
C PHE A 152 9.43 0.48 -8.03
N ARG A 153 9.63 -0.10 -9.22
CA ARG A 153 8.60 -0.74 -10.05
C ARG A 153 8.64 -2.26 -9.94
N GLN A 154 7.60 -2.88 -10.48
CA GLN A 154 7.48 -4.32 -10.67
C GLN A 154 7.11 -4.60 -12.13
N ARG A 155 7.42 -5.80 -12.62
CA ARG A 155 7.03 -6.26 -13.96
C ARG A 155 6.67 -7.73 -13.96
N GLU A 156 5.89 -8.16 -14.95
CA GLU A 156 5.73 -9.58 -15.22
C GLU A 156 6.98 -10.15 -15.90
N ALA A 157 7.31 -11.39 -15.57
CA ALA A 157 8.42 -12.14 -16.16
C ALA A 157 8.00 -13.57 -16.46
N ALA A 158 8.74 -14.24 -17.35
CA ALA A 158 8.57 -15.66 -17.61
C ALA A 158 8.86 -16.51 -16.37
N GLY A 159 8.19 -17.64 -16.23
CA GLY A 159 8.39 -18.63 -15.17
C GLY A 159 7.12 -18.90 -14.36
N GLU A 160 7.25 -19.73 -13.33
CA GLU A 160 6.12 -20.14 -12.48
C GLU A 160 5.43 -18.94 -11.84
N PRO A 161 4.09 -18.85 -11.94
CA PRO A 161 3.32 -17.75 -11.37
C PRO A 161 3.49 -17.66 -9.85
N ASN A 162 3.70 -16.44 -9.35
CA ASN A 162 3.76 -16.14 -7.92
C ASN A 162 2.68 -15.13 -7.49
N SER A 163 1.83 -14.75 -8.42
CA SER A 163 0.73 -13.79 -8.22
C SER A 163 -0.54 -14.25 -8.93
N GLU A 164 -1.69 -13.94 -8.32
CA GLU A 164 -3.01 -14.29 -8.83
C GLU A 164 -4.02 -13.22 -8.46
N SER A 165 -4.79 -12.74 -9.46
CA SER A 165 -5.89 -11.80 -9.27
C SER A 165 -7.07 -12.17 -10.15
N ARG A 166 -8.28 -12.17 -9.60
CA ARG A 166 -9.52 -12.22 -10.36
C ARG A 166 -9.96 -10.79 -10.70
N ILE A 167 -10.39 -10.60 -11.93
CA ILE A 167 -10.78 -9.31 -12.50
C ILE A 167 -12.15 -9.48 -13.13
N ASP A 168 -13.06 -8.58 -12.78
CA ASP A 168 -14.42 -8.52 -13.30
C ASP A 168 -14.81 -7.08 -13.59
N VAL A 169 -15.87 -6.85 -14.34
CA VAL A 169 -16.42 -5.53 -14.60
C VAL A 169 -17.67 -5.31 -13.75
N LEU A 170 -17.74 -4.18 -13.05
CA LEU A 170 -18.93 -3.76 -12.29
C LEU A 170 -19.84 -2.88 -13.10
N GLN A 171 -19.26 -1.93 -13.86
CA GLN A 171 -20.01 -0.96 -14.63
C GLN A 171 -19.19 -0.41 -15.79
N VAL A 172 -19.80 -0.33 -16.96
CA VAL A 172 -19.22 0.33 -18.14
C VAL A 172 -19.72 1.79 -18.18
N LEU A 173 -18.79 2.72 -18.39
CA LEU A 173 -19.01 4.17 -18.33
C LEU A 173 -18.37 4.83 -19.59
N GLY A 174 -18.99 4.61 -20.75
CA GLY A 174 -18.42 5.05 -22.02
C GLY A 174 -17.13 4.32 -22.36
N ASP A 175 -16.05 5.06 -22.56
CA ASP A 175 -14.71 4.51 -22.90
C ASP A 175 -13.95 4.00 -21.66
N THR A 176 -14.54 4.07 -20.47
CA THR A 176 -13.98 3.57 -19.24
C THR A 176 -14.91 2.59 -18.54
N ALA A 177 -14.38 1.83 -17.59
CA ALA A 177 -15.19 0.96 -16.74
C ALA A 177 -14.68 0.93 -15.31
N LEU A 178 -15.60 0.65 -14.39
CA LEU A 178 -15.30 0.30 -13.02
C LEU A 178 -15.12 -1.22 -12.95
N TYR A 179 -13.95 -1.65 -12.51
CA TYR A 179 -13.57 -3.05 -12.36
C TYR A 179 -13.59 -3.47 -10.90
N ALA A 180 -14.03 -4.71 -10.65
CA ALA A 180 -13.82 -5.43 -9.39
C ALA A 180 -12.55 -6.26 -9.48
N LEU A 181 -11.64 -6.08 -8.52
CA LEU A 181 -10.37 -6.78 -8.46
C LEU A 181 -10.28 -7.57 -7.15
N SER A 182 -10.07 -8.88 -7.23
CA SER A 182 -9.96 -9.76 -6.06
C SER A 182 -8.58 -10.46 -6.07
N PRO A 183 -7.56 -9.87 -5.41
CA PRO A 183 -6.23 -10.46 -5.37
C PRO A 183 -6.17 -11.61 -4.37
N VAL A 184 -5.78 -12.82 -4.82
CA VAL A 184 -5.49 -13.98 -3.97
C VAL A 184 -4.15 -13.83 -3.27
N THR A 185 -3.17 -13.30 -3.96
CA THR A 185 -1.82 -13.00 -3.46
C THR A 185 -1.67 -11.52 -3.11
N GLY A 186 -0.53 -11.10 -2.59
CA GLY A 186 -0.27 -9.70 -2.22
C GLY A 186 1.14 -9.23 -2.62
N LYS A 187 1.51 -9.34 -3.90
CA LYS A 187 2.78 -8.82 -4.40
C LYS A 187 2.73 -7.29 -4.52
N LYS A 188 3.88 -6.65 -4.36
CA LYS A 188 4.02 -5.20 -4.55
C LYS A 188 3.47 -4.81 -5.92
N HIS A 189 2.62 -3.77 -6.00
CA HIS A 189 1.97 -3.26 -7.21
C HIS A 189 1.15 -4.28 -8.01
N GLN A 190 0.80 -5.44 -7.44
CA GLN A 190 0.21 -6.59 -8.18
C GLN A 190 -0.96 -6.20 -9.08
N LEU A 191 -1.97 -5.51 -8.54
CA LEU A 191 -3.16 -5.14 -9.32
C LEU A 191 -2.83 -4.17 -10.45
N ARG A 192 -1.93 -3.24 -10.22
CA ARG A 192 -1.47 -2.26 -11.21
C ARG A 192 -0.73 -2.94 -12.36
N VAL A 193 0.18 -3.87 -12.04
CA VAL A 193 0.93 -4.68 -13.02
C VAL A 193 -0.02 -5.55 -13.84
N HIS A 194 -0.94 -6.29 -13.19
CA HIS A 194 -1.88 -7.16 -13.87
C HIS A 194 -2.82 -6.39 -14.80
N MET A 195 -3.40 -5.28 -14.34
CA MET A 195 -4.27 -4.43 -15.15
C MET A 195 -3.53 -3.85 -16.35
N ASN A 196 -2.32 -3.32 -16.15
CA ASN A 196 -1.50 -2.81 -17.25
C ASN A 196 -1.13 -3.90 -18.27
N ALA A 197 -0.78 -5.11 -17.81
CA ALA A 197 -0.44 -6.24 -18.69
C ALA A 197 -1.62 -6.74 -19.54
N LEU A 198 -2.86 -6.48 -19.09
CA LEU A 198 -4.09 -6.75 -19.83
C LEU A 198 -4.46 -5.61 -20.82
N GLY A 199 -3.65 -4.55 -20.91
CA GLY A 199 -4.01 -3.35 -21.67
C GLY A 199 -5.11 -2.51 -21.03
N LEU A 200 -5.28 -2.62 -19.71
CA LEU A 200 -6.22 -1.88 -18.88
C LEU A 200 -5.46 -1.03 -17.83
N PRO A 201 -4.57 -0.11 -18.24
CA PRO A 201 -3.85 0.70 -17.27
C PRO A 201 -4.83 1.46 -16.38
N ILE A 202 -4.62 1.40 -15.05
CA ILE A 202 -5.48 2.10 -14.10
C ILE A 202 -5.35 3.61 -14.32
N ILE A 203 -6.46 4.32 -14.33
CA ILE A 203 -6.48 5.78 -14.56
C ILE A 203 -5.62 6.47 -13.51
N ASN A 204 -4.82 7.44 -13.96
CA ASN A 204 -3.86 8.20 -13.18
C ASN A 204 -2.72 7.37 -12.56
N ASP A 205 -2.47 6.15 -13.07
CA ASP A 205 -1.28 5.42 -12.68
C ASP A 205 -0.03 6.05 -13.33
N ARG A 206 0.90 6.53 -12.50
CA ARG A 206 2.14 7.18 -12.97
C ARG A 206 3.29 6.20 -13.21
N MET A 207 3.09 4.93 -12.84
CA MET A 207 4.11 3.89 -12.98
C MET A 207 3.78 2.87 -14.06
N TYR A 208 2.48 2.70 -14.40
CA TYR A 208 2.00 1.65 -15.32
C TYR A 208 0.92 2.19 -16.27
N PRO A 209 1.18 2.37 -17.58
CA PRO A 209 2.48 2.21 -18.25
C PRO A 209 3.52 3.23 -17.73
N PRO A 210 4.83 3.00 -18.05
CA PRO A 210 5.84 3.96 -17.69
C PRO A 210 5.53 5.32 -18.30
N VAL A 211 5.33 6.32 -17.46
CA VAL A 211 5.20 7.71 -17.90
C VAL A 211 6.55 8.37 -17.68
N ALA A 212 7.05 9.07 -18.70
CA ALA A 212 8.25 9.88 -18.57
C ALA A 212 8.02 10.98 -17.51
N ASP A 213 9.05 11.25 -16.74
CA ASP A 213 9.18 12.24 -15.66
C ASP A 213 7.94 13.10 -15.36
N THR A 214 7.20 12.72 -14.33
CA THR A 214 6.19 13.60 -13.74
C THR A 214 6.80 14.29 -12.52
N PRO A 215 7.01 15.61 -12.57
CA PRO A 215 7.50 16.34 -11.41
C PRO A 215 6.44 16.35 -10.30
N GLY A 216 6.85 15.95 -9.11
CA GLY A 216 6.09 16.15 -7.87
C GLY A 216 4.76 15.39 -7.75
N ASP A 217 4.08 15.63 -6.63
CA ASP A 217 2.75 15.10 -6.36
C ASP A 217 1.68 16.04 -6.93
N ASP A 218 0.97 15.60 -7.96
CA ASP A 218 -0.28 16.23 -8.36
C ASP A 218 -1.45 15.59 -7.60
N PHE A 219 -1.84 16.21 -6.51
CA PHE A 219 -2.95 15.73 -5.66
C PHE A 219 -4.34 15.79 -6.33
N ARG A 220 -4.46 16.44 -7.51
CA ARG A 220 -5.71 16.55 -8.28
C ARG A 220 -6.00 15.30 -9.10
N SER A 221 -4.99 14.48 -9.34
CA SER A 221 -5.08 13.29 -10.21
C SER A 221 -4.73 12.01 -9.42
N PRO A 222 -5.55 11.60 -8.43
CA PRO A 222 -5.29 10.40 -7.63
C PRO A 222 -5.42 9.14 -8.48
N LEU A 223 -4.56 8.15 -8.20
CA LEU A 223 -4.66 6.80 -8.76
C LEU A 223 -6.06 6.24 -8.52
N GLN A 224 -6.77 5.84 -9.57
CA GLN A 224 -8.12 5.30 -9.47
C GLN A 224 -8.11 3.82 -9.06
N LEU A 225 -7.53 3.54 -7.87
CA LEU A 225 -7.47 2.22 -7.23
C LEU A 225 -7.83 2.34 -5.75
N LEU A 226 -8.80 1.54 -5.31
CA LEU A 226 -9.39 1.60 -3.97
C LEU A 226 -9.46 0.21 -3.35
N ALA A 227 -8.88 0.03 -2.14
CA ALA A 227 -9.08 -1.14 -1.29
C ALA A 227 -10.49 -1.08 -0.68
N LYS A 228 -11.47 -1.73 -1.33
CA LYS A 228 -12.90 -1.56 -1.09
C LYS A 228 -13.39 -2.27 0.14
N SER A 229 -13.12 -3.56 0.26
CA SER A 229 -13.56 -4.36 1.40
C SER A 229 -12.56 -5.45 1.75
N ILE A 230 -12.62 -5.88 3.00
CA ILE A 230 -11.82 -6.95 3.55
C ILE A 230 -12.66 -7.79 4.51
N ALA A 231 -12.52 -9.13 4.43
CA ALA A 231 -13.20 -10.06 5.33
C ALA A 231 -12.25 -11.18 5.75
N PHE A 232 -12.35 -11.60 7.01
CA PHE A 232 -11.55 -12.67 7.61
C PHE A 232 -12.18 -13.14 8.91
N THR A 233 -11.82 -14.36 9.37
CA THR A 233 -12.09 -14.82 10.74
C THR A 233 -11.02 -14.23 11.65
N ASP A 234 -11.42 -13.51 12.68
CA ASP A 234 -10.49 -12.88 13.65
C ASP A 234 -9.70 -13.99 14.38
N PRO A 235 -8.35 -13.95 14.33
CA PRO A 235 -7.52 -15.02 14.87
C PRO A 235 -7.45 -15.00 16.41
N VAL A 236 -7.95 -13.95 17.06
CA VAL A 236 -7.96 -13.79 18.52
C VAL A 236 -9.33 -14.15 19.09
N THR A 237 -10.40 -13.59 18.49
CA THR A 237 -11.77 -13.75 19.00
C THR A 237 -12.54 -14.90 18.32
N GLY A 238 -12.11 -15.34 17.13
CA GLY A 238 -12.81 -16.34 16.33
C GLY A 238 -14.03 -15.79 15.56
N GLU A 239 -14.34 -14.50 15.68
CA GLU A 239 -15.48 -13.88 15.02
C GLU A 239 -15.22 -13.59 13.54
N GLU A 240 -16.27 -13.67 12.72
CA GLU A 240 -16.22 -13.19 11.35
C GLU A 240 -16.19 -11.66 11.34
N ARG A 241 -15.17 -11.10 10.72
CA ARG A 241 -14.98 -9.66 10.56
C ARG A 241 -15.09 -9.28 9.10
N GLN A 242 -15.89 -8.25 8.83
CA GLN A 242 -16.00 -7.64 7.50
C GLN A 242 -15.99 -6.13 7.62
N PHE A 243 -15.14 -5.47 6.83
CA PHE A 243 -15.02 -4.02 6.78
C PHE A 243 -15.14 -3.53 5.36
N GLN A 244 -15.70 -2.35 5.20
CA GLN A 244 -15.83 -1.65 3.91
C GLN A 244 -15.40 -0.21 4.07
N THR A 245 -14.66 0.32 3.07
CA THR A 245 -14.25 1.72 3.03
C THR A 245 -15.45 2.64 2.83
N ARG A 246 -15.39 3.84 3.41
CA ARG A 246 -16.32 4.94 3.13
C ARG A 246 -15.88 5.79 1.93
N LEU A 247 -14.66 5.56 1.43
CA LEU A 247 -14.15 6.24 0.25
C LEU A 247 -14.77 5.67 -1.02
N SER A 248 -14.75 6.47 -2.08
CA SER A 248 -15.18 6.07 -3.42
C SER A 248 -14.22 6.62 -4.46
N LEU A 249 -14.11 5.92 -5.59
CA LEU A 249 -13.39 6.42 -6.76
C LEU A 249 -14.20 7.55 -7.44
N ALA A 250 -13.50 8.48 -8.07
CA ALA A 250 -14.14 9.50 -8.87
C ALA A 250 -14.62 8.88 -10.19
N LEU A 251 -15.92 8.68 -10.33
CA LEU A 251 -16.55 8.16 -11.55
C LEU A 251 -16.57 9.17 -12.72
N LYS A 252 -16.12 10.39 -12.48
CA LYS A 252 -15.93 11.46 -13.47
C LYS A 252 -14.59 12.12 -13.21
N PRO A 253 -13.89 12.66 -14.24
CA PRO A 253 -12.78 13.56 -14.00
C PRO A 253 -13.23 14.62 -13.01
N LEU A 254 -12.43 14.89 -11.98
CA LEU A 254 -12.68 16.02 -11.11
C LEU A 254 -12.67 17.26 -12.01
N SER A 255 -13.84 17.84 -12.27
CA SER A 255 -13.95 19.16 -12.90
C SER A 255 -13.27 20.13 -11.96
N LEU A 256 -12.19 20.73 -12.42
CA LEU A 256 -11.48 21.82 -11.78
C LEU A 256 -12.37 23.07 -11.72
#